data_d65969ae3ec8082fa5a1795482f97eff
#
_entry.id   d65969ae3ec8082fa5a1795482f97eff
#
_cell.length_a   1.000
_cell.length_b   1.000
_cell.length_c   1.000
_cell.angle_alpha   90.00
_cell.angle_beta   90.00
_cell.angle_gamma   90.00
#
_symmetry.space_group_name_H-M   'P 1'
#
loop_
_entity.id
_entity.type
_entity.pdbx_description
1 polymer ?
#
loop_
_entity_poly.entity_id
_entity_poly.type
_entity_poly.pdbx_seq_one_letter_code
_entity_poly.pdbx_strand_id
1 'polypeptide(L)'
;MRISESTKEFFAHLPLAKFHPVLVDTLSEYSHHKFVRDISAGITVGMVALPLAMAFGIASGVPPEAGLYTAIVAGFLISLLGGCRVQIGGPAGAFVVIIYGIIAQYGLPNLLIATLGSGLILFLMGLFKLGGLVKFIPISIVVGFTNGIAVMIGLQQVKDFLGLSIAKMPADFFGQIREIVAHIDSFNPWAFGVALVSFVLLKFWPKGYLNNSPQWKRWMAKWPGTVVVLILATVAVSVFQLPMDTIGSKFGGIPQTLPSFALPEFEWVSAKSLIGPMLTLAILGSIESLLCARVADTMTDDRHNPNQELMAQGVANMMSXXXXATGTTARTVTNIKSGAFSPIAGIVHAVTLLIVILAAAPLASNIPLAALAAILVYVAANMGNWKEFFRLKQRSFSHGLTFLITFFLTVIFDLTVAVQVGLVFACIAFLVRMNTLTAVDQVTLPFDMPSSVEAWHIRGALFFGSISKLENLTNPARLSGPEAAQIVILDFTDLLNIDNSALDQLELFAKTLHRYGHELIIAGATGYAHRQLQRCGMLETLGENAVPNMEFAYARAKFLITGQNTLQEAQSVATF
;
A
#
# COMPACT_ATOMS: atom_id res chain seq x y z
N MET A 1 -2.70 -35.02 17.23
CA MET A 1 -2.38 -34.97 15.79
C MET A 1 -0.87 -34.78 15.65
N ARG A 2 -0.12 -35.81 15.23
CA ARG A 2 1.35 -35.71 15.06
C ARG A 2 1.63 -35.05 13.71
N ILE A 3 2.18 -33.86 13.75
CA ILE A 3 2.63 -33.16 12.54
C ILE A 3 3.75 -34.02 11.92
N SER A 4 3.63 -34.36 10.64
CA SER A 4 4.61 -35.20 9.96
C SER A 4 6.02 -34.56 9.97
N GLU A 5 7.05 -35.37 9.94
CA GLU A 5 8.44 -34.88 9.93
C GLU A 5 8.69 -33.98 8.69
N SER A 6 8.14 -34.34 7.55
CA SER A 6 8.21 -33.51 6.32
C SER A 6 7.60 -32.11 6.51
N THR A 7 6.51 -32.01 7.28
CA THR A 7 5.90 -30.72 7.61
C THR A 7 6.81 -29.90 8.53
N LYS A 8 7.46 -30.55 9.51
CA LYS A 8 8.42 -29.88 10.39
C LYS A 8 9.63 -29.35 9.62
N GLU A 9 10.16 -30.14 8.69
CA GLU A 9 11.28 -29.73 7.84
C GLU A 9 10.90 -28.57 6.93
N PHE A 10 9.68 -28.59 6.35
CA PHE A 10 9.18 -27.49 5.52
C PHE A 10 9.14 -26.18 6.33
N PHE A 11 8.60 -26.22 7.55
CA PHE A 11 8.52 -25.01 8.39
C PHE A 11 9.90 -24.56 8.91
N ALA A 12 10.85 -25.49 9.13
CA ALA A 12 12.20 -25.17 9.58
C ALA A 12 13.00 -24.37 8.52
N HIS A 13 12.65 -24.53 7.25
CA HIS A 13 13.32 -23.83 6.15
C HIS A 13 12.59 -22.54 5.70
N LEU A 14 11.41 -22.23 6.28
CA LEU A 14 10.73 -20.97 6.01
C LEU A 14 11.52 -19.79 6.62
N PRO A 15 11.85 -18.76 5.84
CA PRO A 15 12.61 -17.61 6.33
C PRO A 15 11.70 -16.68 7.15
N LEU A 16 11.27 -17.13 8.34
CA LEU A 16 10.39 -16.34 9.20
C LEU A 16 11.11 -15.09 9.73
N ALA A 17 10.37 -14.01 9.89
CA ALA A 17 10.87 -12.79 10.51
C ALA A 17 10.97 -13.00 12.04
N LYS A 18 12.03 -12.46 12.64
CA LYS A 18 12.15 -12.42 14.10
C LYS A 18 11.33 -11.25 14.63
N PHE A 19 10.59 -11.50 15.71
CA PHE A 19 9.82 -10.45 16.39
C PHE A 19 10.79 -9.64 17.25
N HIS A 20 11.11 -8.44 16.82
CA HIS A 20 12.10 -7.58 17.49
C HIS A 20 11.68 -6.10 17.39
N PRO A 21 10.92 -5.59 18.39
CA PRO A 21 10.52 -4.18 18.39
C PRO A 21 11.70 -3.22 18.42
N VAL A 22 11.61 -2.12 17.66
CA VAL A 22 12.66 -1.10 17.56
C VAL A 22 12.88 -0.37 18.91
N LEU A 23 11.89 -0.40 19.79
CA LEU A 23 12.01 0.18 21.14
C LEU A 23 13.19 -0.45 21.90
N VAL A 24 13.42 -1.76 21.79
CA VAL A 24 14.50 -2.47 22.48
C VAL A 24 15.86 -1.89 22.07
N ASP A 25 16.08 -1.67 20.79
CA ASP A 25 17.33 -1.08 20.27
C ASP A 25 17.47 0.37 20.69
N THR A 26 16.38 1.12 20.64
CA THR A 26 16.37 2.55 20.94
C THR A 26 16.70 2.83 22.41
N LEU A 27 16.23 1.98 23.34
CA LEU A 27 16.48 2.16 24.78
C LEU A 27 17.96 2.02 25.13
N SER A 28 18.74 1.27 24.36
CA SER A 28 20.19 1.11 24.62
C SER A 28 20.98 2.41 24.41
N GLU A 29 20.47 3.34 23.61
CA GLU A 29 21.10 4.63 23.28
C GLU A 29 20.35 5.83 23.86
N TYR A 30 19.49 5.61 24.87
CA TYR A 30 18.53 6.61 25.33
C TYR A 30 19.13 7.54 26.38
N SER A 31 18.82 8.85 26.27
CA SER A 31 19.31 9.88 27.21
C SER A 31 18.16 10.69 27.78
N HIS A 32 18.40 11.37 28.90
CA HIS A 32 17.41 12.23 29.53
C HIS A 32 16.91 13.33 28.58
N HIS A 33 17.79 13.90 27.76
CA HIS A 33 17.42 14.93 26.77
C HIS A 33 16.46 14.38 25.71
N LYS A 34 16.71 13.16 25.25
CA LYS A 34 15.81 12.46 24.28
C LYS A 34 14.45 12.20 24.93
N PHE A 35 14.44 11.81 26.20
CA PHE A 35 13.20 11.54 26.96
C PHE A 35 12.31 12.79 27.05
N VAL A 36 12.88 13.94 27.40
CA VAL A 36 12.14 15.22 27.51
C VAL A 36 11.54 15.59 26.13
N ARG A 37 12.30 15.39 25.05
CA ARG A 37 11.83 15.67 23.69
C ARG A 37 10.65 14.73 23.32
N ASP A 38 10.76 13.45 23.65
CA ASP A 38 9.71 12.45 23.36
C ASP A 38 8.44 12.75 24.15
N ILE A 39 8.55 13.17 25.43
CA ILE A 39 7.38 13.58 26.24
C ILE A 39 6.70 14.80 25.59
N SER A 40 7.46 15.83 25.24
CA SER A 40 6.91 17.04 24.63
C SER A 40 6.22 16.74 23.30
N ALA A 41 6.86 15.93 22.46
CA ALA A 41 6.30 15.51 21.15
C ALA A 41 5.03 14.68 21.34
N GLY A 42 5.07 13.70 22.25
CA GLY A 42 3.92 12.82 22.53
C GLY A 42 2.70 13.58 23.02
N ILE A 43 2.89 14.55 23.93
CA ILE A 43 1.80 15.40 24.42
C ILE A 43 1.22 16.23 23.27
N THR A 44 2.07 16.85 22.45
CA THR A 44 1.64 17.65 21.30
C THR A 44 0.81 16.80 20.31
N VAL A 45 1.29 15.61 19.99
CA VAL A 45 0.59 14.71 19.06
C VAL A 45 -0.71 14.18 19.69
N GLY A 46 -0.71 13.90 21.00
CA GLY A 46 -1.93 13.49 21.72
C GLY A 46 -3.04 14.53 21.62
N MET A 47 -2.69 15.81 21.79
CA MET A 47 -3.64 16.90 21.63
C MET A 47 -4.19 17.00 20.20
N VAL A 48 -3.34 16.84 19.18
CA VAL A 48 -3.77 16.84 17.77
C VAL A 48 -4.66 15.61 17.46
N ALA A 49 -4.31 14.46 18.05
CA ALA A 49 -4.99 13.21 17.81
C ALA A 49 -6.41 13.15 18.38
N LEU A 50 -6.66 13.89 19.47
CA LEU A 50 -7.94 13.88 20.17
C LEU A 50 -9.12 14.20 19.26
N PRO A 51 -9.22 15.38 18.62
CA PRO A 51 -10.35 15.68 17.73
C PRO A 51 -10.39 14.78 16.51
N LEU A 52 -9.24 14.39 15.97
CA LEU A 52 -9.18 13.53 14.79
C LEU A 52 -9.70 12.12 15.10
N ALA A 53 -9.35 11.57 16.27
CA ALA A 53 -9.81 10.21 16.66
C ALA A 53 -11.34 10.18 16.85
N MET A 54 -11.91 11.20 17.50
CA MET A 54 -13.36 11.34 17.67
C MET A 54 -14.06 11.47 16.32
N ALA A 55 -13.55 12.38 15.46
CA ALA A 55 -14.13 12.66 14.16
C ALA A 55 -14.10 11.43 13.25
N PHE A 56 -12.98 10.69 13.21
CA PHE A 56 -12.87 9.46 12.43
C PHE A 56 -13.80 8.36 12.97
N GLY A 57 -13.98 8.26 14.29
CA GLY A 57 -14.95 7.33 14.90
C GLY A 57 -16.37 7.64 14.41
N ILE A 58 -16.81 8.86 14.59
CA ILE A 58 -18.14 9.32 14.16
C ILE A 58 -18.35 9.10 12.65
N ALA A 59 -17.39 9.50 11.85
CA ALA A 59 -17.46 9.34 10.39
C ALA A 59 -17.48 7.87 9.98
N SER A 60 -16.87 6.98 10.76
CA SER A 60 -16.89 5.53 10.53
C SER A 60 -18.19 4.86 10.99
N GLY A 61 -19.12 5.61 11.60
CA GLY A 61 -20.40 5.09 12.06
C GLY A 61 -20.35 4.47 13.46
N VAL A 62 -19.30 4.76 14.24
CA VAL A 62 -19.19 4.31 15.63
C VAL A 62 -19.19 5.51 16.57
N PRO A 63 -19.48 5.31 17.89
CA PRO A 63 -19.40 6.42 18.83
C PRO A 63 -17.99 7.02 18.93
N PRO A 64 -17.87 8.30 19.28
CA PRO A 64 -16.58 9.00 19.32
C PRO A 64 -15.53 8.33 20.24
N GLU A 65 -15.98 7.73 21.35
CA GLU A 65 -15.11 7.01 22.27
C GLU A 65 -14.42 5.79 21.62
N ALA A 66 -15.07 5.14 20.65
CA ALA A 66 -14.47 4.01 19.94
C ALA A 66 -13.21 4.46 19.15
N GLY A 67 -13.28 5.63 18.52
CA GLY A 67 -12.11 6.23 17.86
C GLY A 67 -10.99 6.56 18.85
N LEU A 68 -11.35 7.11 20.01
CA LEU A 68 -10.39 7.43 21.07
C LEU A 68 -9.74 6.18 21.65
N TYR A 69 -10.52 5.15 21.96
CA TYR A 69 -10.01 3.87 22.48
C TYR A 69 -9.08 3.20 21.48
N THR A 70 -9.42 3.25 20.19
CA THR A 70 -8.55 2.74 19.11
C THR A 70 -7.23 3.52 19.09
N ALA A 71 -7.25 4.85 19.22
CA ALA A 71 -6.05 5.68 19.25
C ALA A 71 -5.16 5.35 20.46
N ILE A 72 -5.78 5.09 21.62
CA ILE A 72 -5.07 4.73 22.86
C ILE A 72 -4.44 3.34 22.75
N VAL A 73 -5.26 2.30 22.52
CA VAL A 73 -4.81 0.91 22.56
C VAL A 73 -3.89 0.61 21.38
N ALA A 74 -4.33 0.90 20.16
CA ALA A 74 -3.53 0.62 18.97
C ALA A 74 -2.33 1.57 18.87
N GLY A 75 -2.49 2.85 19.20
CA GLY A 75 -1.38 3.80 19.23
C GLY A 75 -0.27 3.36 20.18
N PHE A 76 -0.65 2.90 21.38
CA PHE A 76 0.27 2.35 22.37
C PHE A 76 1.00 1.10 21.82
N LEU A 77 0.24 0.12 21.30
CA LEU A 77 0.81 -1.15 20.85
C LEU A 77 1.70 -0.98 19.59
N ILE A 78 1.28 -0.13 18.65
CA ILE A 78 2.09 0.15 17.45
C ILE A 78 3.43 0.79 17.85
N SER A 79 3.40 1.71 18.80
CA SER A 79 4.64 2.36 19.29
C SER A 79 5.50 1.40 20.11
N LEU A 80 4.88 0.57 20.96
CA LEU A 80 5.58 -0.39 21.80
C LEU A 80 6.27 -1.50 20.99
N LEU A 81 5.58 -2.03 19.98
CA LEU A 81 5.97 -3.24 19.25
C LEU A 81 6.48 -2.96 17.83
N GLY A 82 6.39 -1.72 17.35
CA GLY A 82 6.62 -1.34 15.96
C GLY A 82 8.05 -1.47 15.48
N GLY A 83 8.21 -1.40 14.17
CA GLY A 83 9.50 -1.41 13.47
C GLY A 83 9.97 -0.01 13.05
N CYS A 84 9.19 1.03 13.36
CA CYS A 84 9.52 2.44 13.06
C CYS A 84 9.60 3.23 14.35
N ARG A 85 10.67 4.01 14.54
CA ARG A 85 10.94 4.73 15.81
C ARG A 85 9.91 5.80 16.14
N VAL A 86 9.34 6.46 15.12
CA VAL A 86 8.58 7.70 15.33
C VAL A 86 7.14 7.62 14.80
N GLN A 87 6.73 6.47 14.30
CA GLN A 87 5.38 6.30 13.74
C GLN A 87 4.33 6.35 14.84
N ILE A 88 3.24 7.08 14.58
CA ILE A 88 2.09 7.17 15.47
C ILE A 88 0.93 6.37 14.86
N GLY A 89 0.46 5.39 15.60
CA GLY A 89 -0.69 4.57 15.21
C GLY A 89 -2.01 5.13 15.70
N GLY A 90 -3.09 4.69 15.07
CA GLY A 90 -4.45 5.04 15.46
C GLY A 90 -5.42 4.99 14.30
N PRO A 91 -6.69 5.43 14.51
CA PRO A 91 -7.66 5.47 13.42
C PRO A 91 -7.20 6.45 12.35
N ALA A 92 -7.36 6.08 11.09
CA ALA A 92 -6.91 6.85 9.93
C ALA A 92 -8.08 7.13 8.99
N GLY A 93 -8.02 8.29 8.33
CA GLY A 93 -9.05 8.73 7.37
C GLY A 93 -9.27 7.74 6.25
N ALA A 94 -8.21 7.07 5.81
CA ALA A 94 -8.29 6.07 4.74
C ALA A 94 -9.26 4.92 5.05
N PHE A 95 -9.52 4.63 6.33
CA PHE A 95 -10.39 3.53 6.74
C PHE A 95 -11.83 3.93 7.01
N VAL A 96 -12.13 5.23 7.11
CA VAL A 96 -13.46 5.74 7.47
C VAL A 96 -14.54 5.15 6.57
N VAL A 97 -14.36 5.25 5.26
CA VAL A 97 -15.35 4.79 4.27
C VAL A 97 -15.51 3.26 4.32
N ILE A 98 -14.39 2.54 4.46
CA ILE A 98 -14.40 1.06 4.51
C ILE A 98 -15.14 0.56 5.75
N ILE A 99 -14.79 1.13 6.91
CA ILE A 99 -15.39 0.75 8.20
C ILE A 99 -16.90 1.07 8.17
N TYR A 100 -17.25 2.25 7.65
CA TYR A 100 -18.66 2.66 7.51
C TYR A 100 -19.41 1.65 6.63
N GLY A 101 -18.84 1.27 5.49
CA GLY A 101 -19.41 0.28 4.57
C GLY A 101 -19.59 -1.09 5.23
N ILE A 102 -18.58 -1.56 5.97
CA ILE A 102 -18.66 -2.85 6.71
C ILE A 102 -19.78 -2.80 7.76
N ILE A 103 -19.88 -1.70 8.52
CA ILE A 103 -20.94 -1.54 9.53
C ILE A 103 -22.31 -1.50 8.86
N ALA A 104 -22.44 -0.77 7.74
CA ALA A 104 -23.72 -0.65 7.03
C ALA A 104 -24.20 -1.99 6.48
N GLN A 105 -23.27 -2.82 5.99
CA GLN A 105 -23.58 -4.09 5.33
C GLN A 105 -23.67 -5.27 6.31
N TYR A 106 -22.78 -5.32 7.30
CA TYR A 106 -22.60 -6.50 8.17
C TYR A 106 -22.88 -6.21 9.65
N GLY A 107 -22.97 -4.94 10.04
CA GLY A 107 -23.18 -4.54 11.43
C GLY A 107 -21.87 -4.43 12.23
N LEU A 108 -21.98 -3.80 13.42
CA LEU A 108 -20.84 -3.52 14.29
C LEU A 108 -20.14 -4.79 14.84
N PRO A 109 -20.85 -5.85 15.27
CA PRO A 109 -20.17 -7.07 15.74
C PRO A 109 -19.27 -7.69 14.66
N ASN A 110 -19.71 -7.66 13.40
CA ASN A 110 -18.93 -8.20 12.27
C ASN A 110 -17.73 -7.33 11.92
N LEU A 111 -17.78 -6.02 12.20
CA LEU A 111 -16.59 -5.15 12.09
C LEU A 111 -15.47 -5.63 13.04
N LEU A 112 -15.82 -5.99 14.28
CA LEU A 112 -14.84 -6.48 15.26
C LEU A 112 -14.16 -7.77 14.75
N ILE A 113 -14.95 -8.69 14.17
CA ILE A 113 -14.42 -9.92 13.58
C ILE A 113 -13.51 -9.59 12.38
N ALA A 114 -13.95 -8.66 11.51
CA ALA A 114 -13.16 -8.26 10.35
C ALA A 114 -11.83 -7.59 10.75
N THR A 115 -11.85 -6.75 11.79
CA THR A 115 -10.64 -6.10 12.32
C THR A 115 -9.69 -7.13 12.94
N LEU A 116 -10.21 -8.06 13.73
CA LEU A 116 -9.43 -9.15 14.33
C LEU A 116 -8.78 -10.01 13.23
N GLY A 117 -9.57 -10.42 12.23
CA GLY A 117 -9.09 -11.22 11.10
C GLY A 117 -8.04 -10.47 10.27
N SER A 118 -8.25 -9.19 10.00
CA SER A 118 -7.27 -8.36 9.29
C SER A 118 -5.98 -8.22 10.10
N GLY A 119 -6.09 -8.09 11.42
CA GLY A 119 -4.93 -8.06 12.33
C GLY A 119 -4.10 -9.35 12.24
N LEU A 120 -4.79 -10.50 12.23
CA LEU A 120 -4.11 -11.79 12.06
C LEU A 120 -3.41 -11.87 10.70
N ILE A 121 -4.07 -11.43 9.63
CA ILE A 121 -3.46 -11.41 8.28
C ILE A 121 -2.22 -10.50 8.26
N LEU A 122 -2.31 -9.29 8.84
CA LEU A 122 -1.17 -8.36 8.93
C LEU A 122 0.01 -8.98 9.68
N PHE A 123 -0.28 -9.64 10.82
CA PHE A 123 0.75 -10.32 11.60
C PHE A 123 1.44 -11.41 10.78
N LEU A 124 0.65 -12.25 10.09
CA LEU A 124 1.19 -13.30 9.22
C LEU A 124 2.00 -12.71 8.05
N MET A 125 1.52 -11.60 7.45
CA MET A 125 2.27 -10.91 6.39
C MET A 125 3.65 -10.47 6.89
N GLY A 126 3.73 -9.91 8.10
CA GLY A 126 5.01 -9.53 8.72
C GLY A 126 5.89 -10.74 9.00
N LEU A 127 5.31 -11.78 9.60
CA LEU A 127 6.01 -13.03 9.96
C LEU A 127 6.63 -13.72 8.73
N PHE A 128 5.89 -13.77 7.61
CA PHE A 128 6.37 -14.39 6.37
C PHE A 128 7.18 -13.43 5.48
N LYS A 129 7.62 -12.28 6.03
CA LYS A 129 8.47 -11.28 5.35
C LYS A 129 7.83 -10.68 4.10
N LEU A 130 6.50 -10.53 4.11
CA LEU A 130 5.77 -9.95 2.98
C LEU A 130 5.76 -8.41 3.00
N GLY A 131 6.36 -7.77 4.02
CA GLY A 131 6.46 -6.31 4.10
C GLY A 131 7.11 -5.66 2.88
N GLY A 132 8.02 -6.40 2.21
CA GLY A 132 8.63 -5.95 0.97
C GLY A 132 7.70 -5.91 -0.23
N LEU A 133 6.58 -6.65 -0.21
CA LEU A 133 5.64 -6.73 -1.34
C LEU A 133 4.88 -5.43 -1.58
N VAL A 134 4.70 -4.62 -0.54
CA VAL A 134 4.01 -3.32 -0.65
C VAL A 134 4.72 -2.38 -1.66
N LYS A 135 6.02 -2.58 -1.88
CA LYS A 135 6.79 -1.84 -2.89
C LYS A 135 6.27 -2.04 -4.32
N PHE A 136 5.61 -3.17 -4.57
CA PHE A 136 5.12 -3.53 -5.91
C PHE A 136 3.75 -2.94 -6.22
N ILE A 137 3.07 -2.33 -5.24
CA ILE A 137 1.78 -1.68 -5.46
C ILE A 137 2.04 -0.34 -6.18
N PRO A 138 1.51 -0.14 -7.39
CA PRO A 138 1.72 1.11 -8.12
C PRO A 138 1.17 2.32 -7.37
N ILE A 139 1.92 3.40 -7.39
CA ILE A 139 1.52 4.66 -6.76
C ILE A 139 0.20 5.21 -7.32
N SER A 140 -0.12 4.89 -8.58
CA SER A 140 -1.39 5.29 -9.24
C SER A 140 -2.61 4.73 -8.50
N ILE A 141 -2.53 3.49 -8.00
CA ILE A 141 -3.60 2.88 -7.19
C ILE A 141 -3.73 3.62 -5.87
N VAL A 142 -2.60 3.81 -5.17
CA VAL A 142 -2.58 4.45 -3.84
C VAL A 142 -3.16 5.87 -3.93
N VAL A 143 -2.73 6.66 -4.91
CA VAL A 143 -3.21 8.04 -5.08
C VAL A 143 -4.67 8.05 -5.57
N GLY A 144 -5.04 7.12 -6.44
CA GLY A 144 -6.43 7.01 -6.94
C GLY A 144 -7.41 6.75 -5.80
N PHE A 145 -7.16 5.71 -4.99
CA PHE A 145 -8.06 5.40 -3.88
C PHE A 145 -8.02 6.48 -2.77
N THR A 146 -6.84 7.07 -2.48
CA THR A 146 -6.74 8.13 -1.47
C THR A 146 -7.58 9.36 -1.87
N ASN A 147 -7.54 9.75 -3.15
CA ASN A 147 -8.37 10.84 -3.66
C ASN A 147 -9.87 10.46 -3.61
N GLY A 148 -10.21 9.22 -3.95
CA GLY A 148 -11.59 8.71 -3.86
C GLY A 148 -12.12 8.75 -2.44
N ILE A 149 -11.31 8.28 -1.47
CA ILE A 149 -11.65 8.32 -0.05
C ILE A 149 -11.84 9.78 0.41
N ALA A 150 -10.97 10.69 -0.02
CA ALA A 150 -11.07 12.11 0.34
C ALA A 150 -12.41 12.70 -0.13
N VAL A 151 -12.85 12.37 -1.36
CA VAL A 151 -14.16 12.79 -1.88
C VAL A 151 -15.30 12.21 -1.02
N MET A 152 -15.23 10.91 -0.70
CA MET A 152 -16.29 10.24 0.08
C MET A 152 -16.37 10.78 1.51
N ILE A 153 -15.22 11.04 2.17
CA ILE A 153 -15.20 11.66 3.51
C ILE A 153 -15.83 13.06 3.42
N GLY A 154 -15.43 13.87 2.45
CA GLY A 154 -15.98 15.21 2.26
C GLY A 154 -17.50 15.18 2.07
N LEU A 155 -17.98 14.30 1.20
CA LEU A 155 -19.41 14.14 0.93
C LEU A 155 -20.19 13.71 2.18
N GLN A 156 -19.65 12.75 2.93
CA GLN A 156 -20.27 12.25 4.17
C GLN A 156 -20.41 13.37 5.23
N GLN A 157 -19.45 14.32 5.27
CA GLN A 157 -19.46 15.42 6.24
C GLN A 157 -20.44 16.55 5.86
N VAL A 158 -20.99 16.58 4.65
CA VAL A 158 -21.92 17.63 4.20
C VAL A 158 -23.11 17.73 5.16
N LYS A 159 -23.62 16.61 5.64
CA LYS A 159 -24.77 16.53 6.57
C LYS A 159 -24.49 17.37 7.85
N ASP A 160 -23.36 17.11 8.53
CA ASP A 160 -23.04 17.81 9.79
C ASP A 160 -22.49 19.22 9.55
N PHE A 161 -21.83 19.45 8.41
CA PHE A 161 -21.32 20.77 7.99
C PHE A 161 -22.48 21.75 7.73
N LEU A 162 -23.54 21.27 7.07
CA LEU A 162 -24.73 22.07 6.78
C LEU A 162 -25.81 21.95 7.88
N GLY A 163 -25.61 21.08 8.86
CA GLY A 163 -26.58 20.84 9.94
C GLY A 163 -27.87 20.21 9.48
N LEU A 164 -27.80 19.29 8.49
CA LEU A 164 -28.98 18.62 7.94
C LEU A 164 -29.52 17.54 8.89
N SER A 165 -30.84 17.40 8.96
CA SER A 165 -31.54 16.41 9.82
C SER A 165 -31.62 15.05 9.14
N ILE A 166 -30.47 14.43 8.87
CA ILE A 166 -30.35 13.09 8.27
C ILE A 166 -30.00 12.11 9.41
N ALA A 167 -30.88 11.15 9.68
CA ALA A 167 -30.67 10.18 10.77
C ALA A 167 -29.47 9.27 10.49
N LYS A 168 -29.39 8.71 9.28
CA LYS A 168 -28.30 7.82 8.87
C LYS A 168 -27.94 8.08 7.42
N MET A 169 -26.68 8.41 7.17
CA MET A 169 -26.16 8.62 5.83
C MET A 169 -25.97 7.26 5.13
N PRO A 170 -26.42 7.07 3.88
CA PRO A 170 -26.09 5.85 3.14
C PRO A 170 -24.58 5.67 2.93
N ALA A 171 -24.13 4.44 2.71
CA ALA A 171 -22.72 4.16 2.47
C ALA A 171 -22.31 4.49 1.02
N ASP A 172 -23.24 4.39 0.07
CA ASP A 172 -22.98 4.56 -1.35
C ASP A 172 -23.05 6.04 -1.78
N PHE A 173 -22.25 6.39 -2.79
CA PHE A 173 -22.10 7.75 -3.32
C PHE A 173 -23.44 8.37 -3.76
N PHE A 174 -24.19 7.66 -4.60
CA PHE A 174 -25.45 8.18 -5.14
C PHE A 174 -26.53 8.31 -4.05
N GLY A 175 -26.54 7.35 -3.10
CA GLY A 175 -27.42 7.40 -1.94
C GLY A 175 -27.14 8.62 -1.05
N GLN A 176 -25.86 8.93 -0.82
CA GLN A 176 -25.47 10.12 -0.05
C GLN A 176 -25.95 11.41 -0.73
N ILE A 177 -25.76 11.55 -2.05
CA ILE A 177 -26.24 12.73 -2.80
C ILE A 177 -27.76 12.85 -2.70
N ARG A 178 -28.47 11.71 -2.88
CA ARG A 178 -29.94 11.69 -2.80
C ARG A 178 -30.44 12.14 -1.42
N GLU A 179 -29.82 11.63 -0.35
CA GLU A 179 -30.21 12.01 1.03
C GLU A 179 -29.91 13.48 1.32
N ILE A 180 -28.77 14.00 0.86
CA ILE A 180 -28.42 15.41 1.04
C ILE A 180 -29.46 16.31 0.34
N VAL A 181 -29.79 16.00 -0.92
CA VAL A 181 -30.77 16.77 -1.71
C VAL A 181 -32.16 16.69 -1.08
N ALA A 182 -32.57 15.49 -0.62
CA ALA A 182 -33.88 15.25 0.00
C ALA A 182 -34.07 16.02 1.32
N HIS A 183 -32.99 16.30 2.04
CA HIS A 183 -33.04 16.96 3.35
C HIS A 183 -32.46 18.37 3.34
N ILE A 184 -32.25 18.98 2.18
CA ILE A 184 -31.64 20.33 2.05
C ILE A 184 -32.52 21.38 2.76
N ASP A 185 -33.82 21.14 2.85
CA ASP A 185 -34.77 22.04 3.53
C ASP A 185 -34.51 22.11 5.05
N SER A 186 -33.82 21.13 5.62
CA SER A 186 -33.44 21.11 7.04
C SER A 186 -32.15 21.87 7.35
N PHE A 187 -31.62 22.64 6.41
CA PHE A 187 -30.39 23.44 6.53
C PHE A 187 -30.40 24.28 7.80
N ASN A 188 -29.32 24.18 8.58
CA ASN A 188 -29.14 24.92 9.83
C ASN A 188 -28.05 25.99 9.64
N PRO A 189 -28.39 27.26 9.56
CA PRO A 189 -27.43 28.35 9.34
C PRO A 189 -26.41 28.49 10.49
N TRP A 190 -26.78 28.13 11.72
CA TRP A 190 -25.87 28.17 12.87
C TRP A 190 -24.78 27.10 12.77
N ALA A 191 -25.18 25.88 12.43
CA ALA A 191 -24.23 24.78 12.20
C ALA A 191 -23.28 25.11 11.04
N PHE A 192 -23.84 25.59 9.91
CA PHE A 192 -23.05 26.02 8.76
C PHE A 192 -22.07 27.14 9.12
N GLY A 193 -22.52 28.13 9.89
CA GLY A 193 -21.67 29.24 10.32
C GLY A 193 -20.49 28.76 11.17
N VAL A 194 -20.75 27.89 12.15
CA VAL A 194 -19.69 27.31 13.00
C VAL A 194 -18.72 26.46 12.15
N ALA A 195 -19.25 25.63 11.26
CA ALA A 195 -18.44 24.79 10.38
C ALA A 195 -17.55 25.63 9.46
N LEU A 196 -18.13 26.65 8.82
CA LEU A 196 -17.42 27.53 7.88
C LEU A 196 -16.30 28.30 8.60
N VAL A 197 -16.61 28.93 9.75
CA VAL A 197 -15.60 29.66 10.54
C VAL A 197 -14.49 28.69 10.97
N SER A 198 -14.85 27.49 11.46
CA SER A 198 -13.88 26.46 11.86
C SER A 198 -12.96 26.07 10.70
N PHE A 199 -13.53 25.84 9.51
CA PHE A 199 -12.77 25.47 8.31
C PHE A 199 -11.82 26.60 7.87
N VAL A 200 -12.29 27.85 7.87
CA VAL A 200 -11.50 29.03 7.49
C VAL A 200 -10.33 29.22 8.50
N LEU A 201 -10.62 29.09 9.79
CA LEU A 201 -9.57 29.18 10.82
C LEU A 201 -8.50 28.11 10.62
N LEU A 202 -8.91 26.85 10.36
CA LEU A 202 -7.98 25.74 10.08
C LEU A 202 -7.13 26.01 8.84
N LYS A 203 -7.75 26.51 7.78
CA LYS A 203 -7.09 26.76 6.49
C LYS A 203 -5.98 27.82 6.64
N PHE A 204 -6.26 28.90 7.40
CA PHE A 204 -5.34 30.02 7.58
C PHE A 204 -4.51 29.92 8.87
N TRP A 205 -4.67 28.84 9.66
CA TRP A 205 -3.89 28.65 10.89
C TRP A 205 -2.41 28.59 10.56
N PRO A 206 -1.55 29.36 11.27
CA PRO A 206 -0.11 29.36 11.00
C PRO A 206 0.49 27.97 11.17
N LYS A 207 1.20 27.52 10.15
CA LYS A 207 1.96 26.27 10.19
C LYS A 207 3.41 26.65 10.57
N GLY A 208 3.89 26.14 11.70
CA GLY A 208 5.04 26.63 12.44
C GLY A 208 6.45 26.49 11.82
N TYR A 209 6.56 26.47 10.49
CA TYR A 209 7.80 26.08 9.83
C TYR A 209 8.52 27.22 9.08
N LEU A 210 8.03 28.45 9.21
CA LEU A 210 8.63 29.61 8.53
C LEU A 210 9.44 30.44 9.53
N ASN A 211 10.75 30.31 9.50
CA ASN A 211 11.67 31.04 10.38
C ASN A 211 11.55 32.57 10.23
N ASN A 212 11.02 33.06 9.10
CA ASN A 212 10.86 34.48 8.80
C ASN A 212 9.46 35.03 9.12
N SER A 213 8.62 34.28 9.85
CA SER A 213 7.27 34.74 10.21
C SER A 213 7.28 35.70 11.41
N PRO A 214 6.30 36.64 11.49
CA PRO A 214 6.15 37.50 12.69
C PRO A 214 6.00 36.68 13.96
N GLN A 215 6.42 37.27 15.08
CA GLN A 215 6.47 36.63 16.39
C GLN A 215 5.11 36.08 16.84
N TRP A 216 4.01 36.79 16.55
CA TRP A 216 2.66 36.35 16.90
C TRP A 216 2.25 35.09 16.15
N LYS A 217 2.63 34.98 14.86
CA LYS A 217 2.36 33.77 14.05
C LYS A 217 3.14 32.57 14.60
N ARG A 218 4.39 32.77 15.02
CA ARG A 218 5.21 31.73 15.65
C ARG A 218 4.63 31.27 16.99
N TRP A 219 4.06 32.21 17.76
CA TRP A 219 3.37 31.87 19.00
C TRP A 219 2.10 31.05 18.74
N MET A 220 1.26 31.49 17.80
CA MET A 220 0.04 30.75 17.39
C MET A 220 0.37 29.35 16.87
N ALA A 221 1.46 29.21 16.11
CA ALA A 221 1.88 27.92 15.52
C ALA A 221 2.28 26.87 16.57
N LYS A 222 2.56 27.28 17.81
CA LYS A 222 2.83 26.36 18.93
C LYS A 222 1.57 25.58 19.34
N TRP A 223 0.38 26.11 19.04
CA TRP A 223 -0.89 25.51 19.42
C TRP A 223 -1.48 24.77 18.21
N PRO A 224 -1.86 23.50 18.37
CA PRO A 224 -2.51 22.77 17.26
C PRO A 224 -3.83 23.42 16.86
N GLY A 225 -3.93 23.84 15.59
CA GLY A 225 -5.11 24.54 15.08
C GLY A 225 -6.41 23.76 15.27
N THR A 226 -6.36 22.43 15.10
CA THR A 226 -7.55 21.56 15.28
C THR A 226 -8.08 21.62 16.72
N VAL A 227 -7.19 21.64 17.73
CA VAL A 227 -7.58 21.71 19.13
C VAL A 227 -8.14 23.10 19.45
N VAL A 228 -7.46 24.15 18.99
CA VAL A 228 -7.90 25.54 19.24
C VAL A 228 -9.27 25.78 18.63
N VAL A 229 -9.48 25.36 17.37
CA VAL A 229 -10.77 25.50 16.68
C VAL A 229 -11.85 24.72 17.42
N LEU A 230 -11.55 23.52 17.88
CA LEU A 230 -12.50 22.69 18.64
C LEU A 230 -12.92 23.39 19.93
N ILE A 231 -11.97 23.94 20.71
CA ILE A 231 -12.23 24.66 21.96
C ILE A 231 -13.06 25.91 21.68
N LEU A 232 -12.67 26.73 20.67
CA LEU A 232 -13.38 27.96 20.32
C LEU A 232 -14.81 27.67 19.90
N ALA A 233 -15.03 26.65 19.05
CA ALA A 233 -16.36 26.26 18.60
C ALA A 233 -17.22 25.75 19.78
N THR A 234 -16.62 24.93 20.66
CA THR A 234 -17.31 24.40 21.86
C THR A 234 -17.72 25.54 22.79
N VAL A 235 -16.82 26.47 23.07
CA VAL A 235 -17.11 27.64 23.92
C VAL A 235 -18.21 28.49 23.28
N ALA A 236 -18.10 28.79 21.97
CA ALA A 236 -19.09 29.62 21.26
C ALA A 236 -20.49 28.97 21.34
N VAL A 237 -20.58 27.67 21.05
CA VAL A 237 -21.86 26.94 21.07
C VAL A 237 -22.44 26.90 22.49
N SER A 238 -21.60 26.69 23.51
CA SER A 238 -22.03 26.60 24.92
C SER A 238 -22.47 27.96 25.47
N VAL A 239 -21.69 29.04 25.20
CA VAL A 239 -21.96 30.37 25.72
C VAL A 239 -23.20 30.99 25.05
N PHE A 240 -23.28 30.88 23.71
CA PHE A 240 -24.40 31.46 22.95
C PHE A 240 -25.59 30.52 22.81
N GLN A 241 -25.49 29.28 23.35
CA GLN A 241 -26.52 28.24 23.30
C GLN A 241 -27.08 28.06 21.87
N LEU A 242 -26.16 27.94 20.92
CA LEU A 242 -26.54 27.81 19.50
C LEU A 242 -27.25 26.48 19.24
N PRO A 243 -28.39 26.51 18.49
CA PRO A 243 -29.21 25.30 18.26
C PRO A 243 -28.56 24.41 17.22
N MET A 244 -27.71 23.49 17.64
CA MET A 244 -27.08 22.50 16.76
C MET A 244 -26.71 21.23 17.53
N ASP A 245 -26.45 20.15 16.80
CA ASP A 245 -26.09 18.86 17.39
C ASP A 245 -24.68 18.91 17.98
N THR A 246 -24.54 18.34 19.18
CA THR A 246 -23.26 18.14 19.87
C THR A 246 -23.00 16.65 20.09
N ILE A 247 -21.80 16.30 20.57
CA ILE A 247 -21.49 14.91 20.97
C ILE A 247 -22.47 14.44 22.04
N GLY A 248 -22.77 15.29 23.02
CA GLY A 248 -23.71 14.99 24.08
C GLY A 248 -25.12 14.73 23.61
N SER A 249 -25.64 15.60 22.71
CA SER A 249 -27.00 15.46 22.21
C SER A 249 -27.19 14.22 21.31
N LYS A 250 -26.16 13.82 20.57
CA LYS A 250 -26.24 12.74 19.58
C LYS A 250 -25.80 11.37 20.16
N PHE A 251 -24.80 11.36 21.03
CA PHE A 251 -24.15 10.13 21.52
C PHE A 251 -24.23 9.95 23.05
N GLY A 252 -24.82 10.90 23.77
CA GLY A 252 -24.92 10.87 25.23
C GLY A 252 -23.63 11.24 25.97
N GLY A 253 -22.58 11.67 25.23
CA GLY A 253 -21.29 12.05 25.79
C GLY A 253 -20.24 10.98 25.63
N ILE A 254 -19.10 11.16 26.30
CA ILE A 254 -17.97 10.22 26.30
C ILE A 254 -17.84 9.63 27.71
N PRO A 255 -17.88 8.29 27.84
CA PRO A 255 -17.72 7.68 29.17
C PRO A 255 -16.32 7.92 29.75
N GLN A 256 -16.25 8.21 31.04
CA GLN A 256 -15.01 8.35 31.80
C GLN A 256 -14.52 6.97 32.30
N THR A 257 -14.47 6.01 31.40
CA THR A 257 -14.11 4.62 31.75
C THR A 257 -13.04 4.10 30.80
N LEU A 258 -12.31 3.13 31.26
CA LEU A 258 -11.37 2.40 30.40
C LEU A 258 -12.17 1.52 29.42
N PRO A 259 -11.63 1.27 28.23
CA PRO A 259 -12.32 0.39 27.28
C PRO A 259 -12.50 -1.00 27.86
N SER A 260 -13.72 -1.51 27.82
CA SER A 260 -14.03 -2.87 28.24
C SER A 260 -13.60 -3.84 27.13
N PHE A 261 -12.87 -4.88 27.52
CA PHE A 261 -12.48 -5.94 26.59
C PHE A 261 -13.64 -6.92 26.45
N ALA A 262 -14.28 -6.92 25.31
CA ALA A 262 -15.36 -7.84 24.98
C ALA A 262 -15.02 -8.58 23.69
N LEU A 263 -14.99 -9.91 23.74
CA LEU A 263 -14.80 -10.72 22.55
C LEU A 263 -16.10 -10.74 21.75
N PRO A 264 -16.05 -10.53 20.44
CA PRO A 264 -17.26 -10.64 19.61
C PRO A 264 -17.75 -12.09 19.55
N GLU A 265 -19.05 -12.27 19.47
CA GLU A 265 -19.65 -13.59 19.26
C GLU A 265 -19.25 -14.07 17.86
N PHE A 266 -18.59 -15.22 17.80
CA PHE A 266 -18.01 -15.75 16.56
C PHE A 266 -18.97 -16.77 15.91
N GLU A 267 -19.37 -16.50 14.68
CA GLU A 267 -20.13 -17.43 13.84
C GLU A 267 -19.37 -17.71 12.54
N TRP A 268 -19.18 -18.98 12.19
CA TRP A 268 -18.47 -19.40 10.98
C TRP A 268 -19.09 -18.84 9.70
N VAL A 269 -20.42 -18.76 9.64
CA VAL A 269 -21.15 -18.25 8.46
C VAL A 269 -20.78 -16.77 8.25
N SER A 270 -20.79 -15.99 9.32
CA SER A 270 -20.44 -14.57 9.29
C SER A 270 -18.95 -14.39 8.93
N ALA A 271 -18.07 -15.18 9.52
CA ALA A 271 -16.62 -15.11 9.27
C ALA A 271 -16.28 -15.34 7.79
N LYS A 272 -16.97 -16.29 7.14
CA LYS A 272 -16.74 -16.59 5.72
C LYS A 272 -17.09 -15.40 4.81
N SER A 273 -18.21 -14.71 5.10
CA SER A 273 -18.62 -13.52 4.33
C SER A 273 -17.68 -12.34 4.54
N LEU A 274 -16.91 -12.33 5.64
CA LEU A 274 -16.00 -11.25 6.01
C LEU A 274 -14.57 -11.41 5.46
N ILE A 275 -14.26 -12.52 4.74
CA ILE A 275 -12.91 -12.74 4.18
C ILE A 275 -12.49 -11.58 3.27
N GLY A 276 -13.40 -11.12 2.39
CA GLY A 276 -13.14 -9.96 1.53
C GLY A 276 -12.80 -8.70 2.33
N PRO A 277 -13.67 -8.25 3.24
CA PRO A 277 -13.38 -7.14 4.15
C PRO A 277 -12.07 -7.31 4.94
N MET A 278 -11.80 -8.50 5.50
CA MET A 278 -10.56 -8.78 6.25
C MET A 278 -9.31 -8.54 5.37
N LEU A 279 -9.32 -9.08 4.15
CA LEU A 279 -8.22 -8.90 3.19
C LEU A 279 -8.05 -7.43 2.80
N THR A 280 -9.15 -6.74 2.54
CA THR A 280 -9.12 -5.31 2.18
C THR A 280 -8.50 -4.48 3.31
N LEU A 281 -8.97 -4.67 4.54
CA LEU A 281 -8.43 -3.96 5.71
C LEU A 281 -6.94 -4.27 5.90
N ALA A 282 -6.52 -5.53 5.74
CA ALA A 282 -5.11 -5.94 5.89
C ALA A 282 -4.22 -5.33 4.80
N ILE A 283 -4.64 -5.41 3.53
CA ILE A 283 -3.86 -4.88 2.40
C ILE A 283 -3.74 -3.35 2.54
N LEU A 284 -4.85 -2.65 2.76
CA LEU A 284 -4.83 -1.19 2.92
C LEU A 284 -4.08 -0.77 4.18
N GLY A 285 -4.23 -1.52 5.28
CA GLY A 285 -3.48 -1.27 6.52
C GLY A 285 -1.97 -1.40 6.30
N SER A 286 -1.55 -2.42 5.58
CA SER A 286 -0.14 -2.62 5.24
C SER A 286 0.39 -1.48 4.36
N ILE A 287 -0.37 -1.07 3.34
CA ILE A 287 0.00 0.03 2.44
C ILE A 287 0.15 1.33 3.24
N GLU A 288 -0.89 1.71 3.97
CA GLU A 288 -0.94 2.98 4.72
C GLU A 288 0.19 3.05 5.76
N SER A 289 0.36 1.98 6.55
CA SER A 289 1.38 1.91 7.59
C SER A 289 2.80 1.99 7.01
N LEU A 290 3.10 1.19 5.97
CA LEU A 290 4.45 1.16 5.39
C LEU A 290 4.75 2.42 4.57
N LEU A 291 3.74 3.06 3.95
CA LEU A 291 3.92 4.39 3.33
C LEU A 291 4.21 5.44 4.40
N CYS A 292 3.48 5.41 5.52
CA CYS A 292 3.71 6.30 6.67
C CYS A 292 5.14 6.12 7.22
N ALA A 293 5.57 4.87 7.41
CA ALA A 293 6.92 4.55 7.89
C ALA A 293 8.00 5.04 6.90
N ARG A 294 7.74 4.92 5.60
CA ARG A 294 8.65 5.41 4.55
C ARG A 294 8.77 6.94 4.57
N VAL A 295 7.66 7.66 4.80
CA VAL A 295 7.69 9.12 4.99
C VAL A 295 8.54 9.45 6.22
N ALA A 296 8.37 8.71 7.32
CA ALA A 296 9.18 8.88 8.53
C ALA A 296 10.67 8.67 8.24
N ASP A 297 11.04 7.61 7.51
CA ASP A 297 12.42 7.33 7.10
C ASP A 297 13.04 8.53 6.38
N THR A 298 12.31 9.11 5.40
CA THR A 298 12.82 10.24 4.61
C THR A 298 12.98 11.52 5.44
N MET A 299 12.24 11.65 6.54
CA MET A 299 12.30 12.84 7.42
C MET A 299 13.34 12.69 8.54
N THR A 300 13.73 11.46 8.88
CA THR A 300 14.61 11.18 10.03
C THR A 300 15.96 10.56 9.63
N ASP A 301 16.15 10.29 8.34
CA ASP A 301 17.32 9.55 7.80
C ASP A 301 17.51 8.20 8.49
N ASP A 302 16.41 7.56 8.90
CA ASP A 302 16.39 6.24 9.52
C ASP A 302 15.81 5.21 8.54
N ARG A 303 15.78 3.94 8.94
CA ARG A 303 15.15 2.86 8.17
C ARG A 303 14.31 2.00 9.07
N HIS A 304 13.02 1.97 8.80
CA HIS A 304 12.09 1.11 9.52
C HIS A 304 12.24 -0.36 9.10
N ASN A 305 11.86 -1.26 9.99
CA ASN A 305 11.71 -2.69 9.68
C ASN A 305 10.26 -2.95 9.25
N PRO A 306 10.00 -3.15 7.93
CA PRO A 306 8.61 -3.29 7.45
C PRO A 306 7.91 -4.54 8.00
N ASN A 307 8.63 -5.63 8.23
CA ASN A 307 8.04 -6.88 8.72
C ASN A 307 7.64 -6.74 10.19
N GLN A 308 8.52 -6.14 11.00
CA GLN A 308 8.21 -5.85 12.42
C GLN A 308 7.03 -4.88 12.52
N GLU A 309 6.99 -3.87 11.64
CA GLU A 309 5.88 -2.89 11.60
C GLU A 309 4.55 -3.59 11.33
N LEU A 310 4.50 -4.50 10.34
CA LEU A 310 3.28 -5.26 10.02
C LEU A 310 2.86 -6.18 11.18
N MET A 311 3.82 -6.83 11.86
CA MET A 311 3.50 -7.66 13.03
C MET A 311 2.90 -6.81 14.17
N ALA A 312 3.45 -5.61 14.41
CA ALA A 312 2.93 -4.69 15.41
C ALA A 312 1.52 -4.20 15.06
N GLN A 313 1.29 -3.83 13.80
CA GLN A 313 -0.04 -3.44 13.29
C GLN A 313 -1.04 -4.59 13.46
N GLY A 314 -0.59 -5.82 13.21
CA GLY A 314 -1.38 -7.02 13.39
C GLY A 314 -1.85 -7.17 14.84
N VAL A 315 -0.90 -7.13 15.78
CA VAL A 315 -1.20 -7.22 17.23
C VAL A 315 -2.13 -6.07 17.66
N ALA A 316 -1.85 -4.85 17.23
CA ALA A 316 -2.64 -3.68 17.59
C ALA A 316 -4.10 -3.80 17.12
N ASN A 317 -4.33 -4.31 15.90
CA ASN A 317 -5.68 -4.49 15.36
C ASN A 317 -6.42 -5.66 16.04
N MET A 318 -5.71 -6.72 16.40
CA MET A 318 -6.30 -7.82 17.18
C MET A 318 -6.72 -7.38 18.59
N MET A 319 -5.99 -6.44 19.18
CA MET A 319 -6.22 -5.98 20.56
C MET A 319 -7.15 -4.77 20.66
N SER A 320 -7.27 -3.94 19.60
CA SER A 320 -8.04 -2.70 19.67
C SER A 320 -9.56 -2.89 19.55
N UNK A 321 -9.82 -3.86 19.02
CA UNK A 321 -11.16 -4.30 18.84
C UNK A 321 -12.19 -3.39 18.29
N UNK A 322 -11.90 -2.17 18.14
CA UNK A 322 -12.83 -1.26 17.59
C UNK A 322 -12.56 -0.99 16.14
N UNK A 323 -12.27 -0.01 15.71
CA UNK A 323 -12.01 0.39 14.38
C UNK A 323 -10.62 0.00 13.94
N UNK A 324 -10.35 -0.07 12.81
CA UNK A 324 -9.11 -0.35 12.27
C UNK A 324 -8.14 0.69 12.60
N ALA A 325 -6.99 0.31 12.83
CA ALA A 325 -5.87 1.20 13.20
C ALA A 325 -4.66 0.92 12.31
N THR A 326 -3.91 1.97 12.01
CA THR A 326 -2.71 1.89 11.18
C THR A 326 -1.77 3.04 11.56
N GLY A 327 -0.56 3.05 11.00
CA GLY A 327 0.31 4.23 11.07
C GLY A 327 -0.35 5.41 10.35
N THR A 328 -0.37 6.57 11.00
CA THR A 328 -1.05 7.76 10.49
C THR A 328 -0.02 8.81 10.09
N THR A 329 0.04 9.14 8.80
CA THR A 329 1.05 10.04 8.24
C THR A 329 1.01 11.43 8.90
N ALA A 330 -0.19 12.03 9.05
CA ALA A 330 -0.33 13.37 9.61
C ALA A 330 0.21 13.46 11.06
N ARG A 331 -0.13 12.48 11.89
CA ARG A 331 0.34 12.44 13.30
C ARG A 331 1.83 12.13 13.37
N THR A 332 2.32 11.22 12.51
CA THR A 332 3.75 10.85 12.45
C THR A 332 4.61 12.05 12.04
N VAL A 333 4.18 12.81 11.01
CA VAL A 333 4.87 14.05 10.59
C VAL A 333 4.86 15.08 11.74
N THR A 334 3.73 15.23 12.43
CA THR A 334 3.64 16.13 13.60
C THR A 334 4.59 15.67 14.69
N ASN A 335 4.67 14.37 14.97
CA ASN A 335 5.56 13.77 15.96
C ASN A 335 7.04 14.12 15.67
N ILE A 336 7.46 13.88 14.42
CA ILE A 336 8.83 14.17 13.97
C ILE A 336 9.14 15.67 14.10
N LYS A 337 8.23 16.53 13.63
CA LYS A 337 8.38 17.99 13.66
C LYS A 337 8.37 18.55 15.09
N SER A 338 7.72 17.85 16.03
CA SER A 338 7.73 18.19 17.45
C SER A 338 9.00 17.71 18.15
N GLY A 339 9.88 17.02 17.45
CA GLY A 339 11.18 16.61 17.96
C GLY A 339 11.25 15.19 18.49
N ALA A 340 10.28 14.34 18.19
CA ALA A 340 10.29 12.93 18.63
C ALA A 340 11.55 12.21 18.13
N PHE A 341 12.09 11.37 18.98
CA PHE A 341 13.29 10.57 18.69
C PHE A 341 12.98 9.06 18.71
N SER A 342 12.04 8.63 19.55
CA SER A 342 11.84 7.21 19.86
C SER A 342 10.36 6.85 19.94
N PRO A 343 10.06 5.52 20.00
CA PRO A 343 8.69 5.05 20.22
C PRO A 343 8.05 5.55 21.54
N ILE A 344 8.85 6.03 22.48
CA ILE A 344 8.34 6.61 23.75
C ILE A 344 7.39 7.78 23.45
N ALA A 345 7.66 8.60 22.41
CA ALA A 345 6.76 9.69 22.03
C ALA A 345 5.35 9.15 21.70
N GLY A 346 5.24 8.02 21.00
CA GLY A 346 3.95 7.41 20.69
C GLY A 346 3.28 6.78 21.91
N ILE A 347 4.06 6.23 22.84
CA ILE A 347 3.54 5.76 24.14
C ILE A 347 2.97 6.93 24.93
N VAL A 348 3.69 8.05 25.01
CA VAL A 348 3.25 9.28 25.69
C VAL A 348 1.98 9.84 25.01
N HIS A 349 1.90 9.79 23.67
CA HIS A 349 0.70 10.17 22.92
C HIS A 349 -0.53 9.38 23.41
N ALA A 350 -0.42 8.06 23.54
CA ALA A 350 -1.52 7.19 23.99
C ALA A 350 -1.90 7.51 25.46
N VAL A 351 -0.90 7.70 26.33
CA VAL A 351 -1.12 8.06 27.73
C VAL A 351 -1.78 9.45 27.85
N THR A 352 -1.38 10.40 27.00
CA THR A 352 -2.00 11.75 26.96
C THR A 352 -3.49 11.64 26.61
N LEU A 353 -3.85 10.86 25.60
CA LEU A 353 -5.25 10.65 25.23
C LEU A 353 -6.04 10.00 26.37
N LEU A 354 -5.45 9.03 27.06
CA LEU A 354 -6.08 8.36 28.19
C LEU A 354 -6.34 9.35 29.33
N ILE A 355 -5.36 10.17 29.67
CA ILE A 355 -5.50 11.21 30.73
C ILE A 355 -6.63 12.19 30.34
N VAL A 356 -6.67 12.64 29.09
CA VAL A 356 -7.69 13.59 28.61
C VAL A 356 -9.08 12.97 28.70
N ILE A 357 -9.26 11.69 28.33
CA ILE A 357 -10.56 11.02 28.46
C ILE A 357 -10.99 10.98 29.94
N LEU A 358 -10.12 10.54 30.82
CA LEU A 358 -10.44 10.40 32.24
C LEU A 358 -10.75 11.73 32.93
N ALA A 359 -10.06 12.83 32.52
CA ALA A 359 -10.19 14.13 33.15
C ALA A 359 -11.20 15.06 32.49
N ALA A 360 -11.36 15.02 31.16
CA ALA A 360 -12.08 16.04 30.40
C ALA A 360 -13.26 15.51 29.57
N ALA A 361 -13.64 14.24 29.71
CA ALA A 361 -14.77 13.66 28.95
C ALA A 361 -16.09 14.43 29.13
N PRO A 362 -16.46 14.95 30.32
CA PRO A 362 -17.69 15.74 30.44
C PRO A 362 -17.70 16.99 29.58
N LEU A 363 -16.55 17.63 29.38
CA LEU A 363 -16.43 18.83 28.52
C LEU A 363 -16.63 18.48 27.05
N ALA A 364 -16.27 17.26 26.64
CA ALA A 364 -16.41 16.79 25.26
C ALA A 364 -17.87 16.66 24.83
N SER A 365 -18.82 16.54 25.76
CA SER A 365 -20.25 16.48 25.46
C SER A 365 -20.75 17.74 24.71
N ASN A 366 -20.12 18.89 24.95
CA ASN A 366 -20.53 20.17 24.36
C ASN A 366 -19.88 20.43 22.99
N ILE A 367 -19.03 19.53 22.49
CA ILE A 367 -18.37 19.69 21.20
C ILE A 367 -19.41 19.61 20.08
N PRO A 368 -19.54 20.65 19.22
CA PRO A 368 -20.49 20.62 18.12
C PRO A 368 -20.02 19.72 16.98
N LEU A 369 -20.93 18.92 16.42
CA LEU A 369 -20.62 18.04 15.28
C LEU A 369 -20.19 18.84 14.04
N ALA A 370 -20.69 20.06 13.88
CA ALA A 370 -20.31 20.97 12.80
C ALA A 370 -18.80 21.28 12.80
N ALA A 371 -18.20 21.45 14.00
CA ALA A 371 -16.75 21.71 14.12
C ALA A 371 -15.94 20.46 13.74
N LEU A 372 -16.38 19.28 14.17
CA LEU A 372 -15.74 18.02 13.80
C LEU A 372 -15.85 17.77 12.29
N ALA A 373 -17.01 18.08 11.69
CA ALA A 373 -17.21 18.00 10.24
C ALA A 373 -16.23 18.93 9.50
N ALA A 374 -16.05 20.16 9.98
CA ALA A 374 -15.09 21.12 9.41
C ALA A 374 -13.65 20.58 9.47
N ILE A 375 -13.28 19.94 10.58
CA ILE A 375 -11.95 19.31 10.75
C ILE A 375 -11.79 18.18 9.71
N LEU A 376 -12.81 17.34 9.53
CA LEU A 376 -12.74 16.22 8.57
C LEU A 376 -12.71 16.71 7.12
N VAL A 377 -13.47 17.75 6.78
CA VAL A 377 -13.45 18.37 5.44
C VAL A 377 -12.03 18.93 5.18
N TYR A 378 -11.45 19.60 6.18
CA TYR A 378 -10.08 20.12 6.08
C TYR A 378 -9.06 18.97 5.88
N VAL A 379 -9.21 17.87 6.64
CA VAL A 379 -8.33 16.68 6.50
C VAL A 379 -8.51 16.07 5.12
N ALA A 380 -9.74 15.88 4.65
CA ALA A 380 -10.04 15.32 3.32
C ALA A 380 -9.42 16.18 2.20
N ALA A 381 -9.57 17.50 2.29
CA ALA A 381 -8.98 18.45 1.33
C ALA A 381 -7.44 18.34 1.27
N ASN A 382 -6.78 18.05 2.40
CA ASN A 382 -5.32 17.94 2.48
C ASN A 382 -4.81 16.51 2.23
N MET A 383 -5.65 15.50 2.37
CA MET A 383 -5.31 14.10 2.15
C MET A 383 -5.17 13.78 0.66
N GLY A 384 -6.07 14.34 -0.16
CA GLY A 384 -6.08 14.11 -1.60
C GLY A 384 -4.89 14.75 -2.31
N ASN A 385 -4.29 14.01 -3.24
CA ASN A 385 -3.27 14.55 -4.15
C ASN A 385 -3.96 15.06 -5.42
N TRP A 386 -4.66 16.21 -5.27
CA TRP A 386 -5.47 16.82 -6.35
C TRP A 386 -4.63 17.22 -7.56
N LYS A 387 -3.34 17.51 -7.37
CA LYS A 387 -2.40 17.87 -8.44
C LYS A 387 -2.23 16.75 -9.47
N GLU A 388 -2.45 15.49 -9.07
CA GLU A 388 -2.29 14.36 -9.98
C GLU A 388 -3.29 14.40 -11.15
N PHE A 389 -4.53 14.94 -10.93
CA PHE A 389 -5.50 15.13 -12.00
C PHE A 389 -4.97 16.05 -13.10
N PHE A 390 -4.23 17.10 -12.71
CA PHE A 390 -3.66 18.06 -13.68
C PHE A 390 -2.41 17.50 -14.37
N ARG A 391 -1.77 16.51 -13.74
CA ARG A 391 -0.55 15.87 -14.26
C ARG A 391 -0.82 14.64 -15.13
N LEU A 392 -2.08 14.24 -15.30
CA LEU A 392 -2.43 13.05 -16.10
C LEU A 392 -1.86 13.11 -17.52
N LYS A 393 -1.85 14.29 -18.15
CA LYS A 393 -1.30 14.49 -19.49
C LYS A 393 0.22 14.28 -19.56
N GLN A 394 0.92 14.37 -18.42
CA GLN A 394 2.37 14.21 -18.31
C GLN A 394 2.78 12.79 -17.93
N ARG A 395 1.80 11.95 -17.56
CA ARG A 395 2.01 10.57 -17.13
C ARG A 395 1.77 9.61 -18.29
N SER A 396 2.29 8.39 -18.14
CA SER A 396 1.99 7.32 -19.10
C SER A 396 0.49 7.00 -19.10
N PHE A 397 -0.01 6.58 -20.24
CA PHE A 397 -1.43 6.19 -20.41
C PHE A 397 -1.86 5.15 -19.36
N SER A 398 -1.03 4.14 -19.14
CA SER A 398 -1.30 3.09 -18.14
C SER A 398 -1.43 3.66 -16.73
N HIS A 399 -0.55 4.60 -16.33
CA HIS A 399 -0.62 5.25 -15.01
C HIS A 399 -1.92 6.04 -14.86
N GLY A 400 -2.26 6.85 -15.87
CA GLY A 400 -3.47 7.68 -15.87
C GLY A 400 -4.74 6.84 -15.80
N LEU A 401 -4.79 5.79 -16.61
CA LEU A 401 -5.95 4.88 -16.67
C LEU A 401 -6.13 4.14 -15.33
N THR A 402 -5.06 3.58 -14.77
CA THR A 402 -5.10 2.90 -13.46
C THR A 402 -5.57 3.87 -12.35
N PHE A 403 -5.03 5.09 -12.34
CA PHE A 403 -5.41 6.13 -11.37
C PHE A 403 -6.91 6.46 -11.47
N LEU A 404 -7.42 6.74 -12.69
CA LEU A 404 -8.83 7.12 -12.90
C LEU A 404 -9.78 5.96 -12.58
N ILE A 405 -9.45 4.75 -13.03
CA ILE A 405 -10.26 3.56 -12.72
C ILE A 405 -10.37 3.38 -11.20
N THR A 406 -9.23 3.40 -10.51
CA THR A 406 -9.21 3.23 -9.05
C THR A 406 -9.99 4.35 -8.35
N PHE A 407 -9.82 5.61 -8.80
CA PHE A 407 -10.53 6.76 -8.24
C PHE A 407 -12.05 6.59 -8.39
N PHE A 408 -12.53 6.34 -9.63
CA PHE A 408 -13.96 6.24 -9.88
C PHE A 408 -14.59 5.02 -9.23
N LEU A 409 -13.88 3.89 -9.20
CA LEU A 409 -14.37 2.70 -8.49
C LEU A 409 -14.47 2.94 -6.98
N THR A 410 -13.52 3.69 -6.41
CA THR A 410 -13.55 4.05 -4.98
C THR A 410 -14.74 4.94 -4.65
N VAL A 411 -15.06 5.90 -5.53
CA VAL A 411 -16.15 6.85 -5.31
C VAL A 411 -17.52 6.22 -5.56
N ILE A 412 -17.68 5.48 -6.67
CA ILE A 412 -18.99 5.04 -7.18
C ILE A 412 -19.39 3.67 -6.61
N PHE A 413 -18.42 2.76 -6.49
CA PHE A 413 -18.66 1.39 -6.04
C PHE A 413 -18.08 1.18 -4.64
N ASP A 414 -18.10 -0.08 -4.20
CA ASP A 414 -17.49 -0.48 -2.95
C ASP A 414 -15.96 -0.37 -3.05
N LEU A 415 -15.33 0.20 -2.04
CA LEU A 415 -13.88 0.34 -1.94
C LEU A 415 -13.16 -1.02 -2.01
N THR A 416 -13.79 -2.09 -1.49
CA THR A 416 -13.24 -3.45 -1.59
C THR A 416 -13.05 -3.83 -3.06
N VAL A 417 -14.08 -3.57 -3.88
CA VAL A 417 -14.06 -3.81 -5.32
C VAL A 417 -12.99 -2.93 -6.00
N ALA A 418 -12.88 -1.66 -5.60
CA ALA A 418 -11.92 -0.72 -6.17
C ALA A 418 -10.47 -1.22 -5.99
N VAL A 419 -10.13 -1.69 -4.78
CA VAL A 419 -8.78 -2.19 -4.48
C VAL A 419 -8.51 -3.49 -5.24
N GLN A 420 -9.47 -4.41 -5.28
CA GLN A 420 -9.33 -5.69 -5.99
C GLN A 420 -9.14 -5.47 -7.49
N VAL A 421 -10.01 -4.66 -8.11
CA VAL A 421 -9.95 -4.33 -9.55
C VAL A 421 -8.65 -3.55 -9.85
N GLY A 422 -8.29 -2.58 -9.00
CA GLY A 422 -7.05 -1.83 -9.14
C GLY A 422 -5.82 -2.73 -9.15
N LEU A 423 -5.77 -3.70 -8.22
CA LEU A 423 -4.66 -4.64 -8.13
C LEU A 423 -4.60 -5.55 -9.38
N VAL A 424 -5.74 -6.08 -9.82
CA VAL A 424 -5.82 -6.89 -11.05
C VAL A 424 -5.33 -6.06 -12.26
N PHE A 425 -5.80 -4.82 -12.36
CA PHE A 425 -5.41 -3.91 -13.45
C PHE A 425 -3.89 -3.62 -13.42
N ALA A 426 -3.33 -3.42 -12.23
CA ALA A 426 -1.91 -3.19 -12.05
C ALA A 426 -1.08 -4.42 -12.47
N CYS A 427 -1.54 -5.62 -12.13
CA CYS A 427 -0.88 -6.87 -12.54
C CYS A 427 -0.91 -7.01 -14.08
N ILE A 428 -2.06 -6.76 -14.70
CA ILE A 428 -2.19 -6.81 -16.17
C ILE A 428 -1.25 -5.77 -16.82
N ALA A 429 -1.27 -4.53 -16.32
CA ALA A 429 -0.40 -3.46 -16.84
C ALA A 429 1.08 -3.82 -16.71
N PHE A 430 1.47 -4.45 -15.61
CA PHE A 430 2.83 -4.94 -15.37
C PHE A 430 3.20 -6.03 -16.37
N LEU A 431 2.32 -7.02 -16.58
CA LEU A 431 2.55 -8.12 -17.54
C LEU A 431 2.71 -7.59 -18.97
N VAL A 432 1.81 -6.65 -19.37
CA VAL A 432 1.90 -6.00 -20.70
C VAL A 432 3.23 -5.26 -20.83
N ARG A 433 3.62 -4.52 -19.81
CA ARG A 433 4.89 -3.77 -19.83
C ARG A 433 6.09 -4.71 -19.89
N MET A 434 6.08 -5.80 -19.12
CA MET A 434 7.15 -6.82 -19.16
C MET A 434 7.26 -7.44 -20.56
N ASN A 435 6.09 -7.72 -21.20
CA ASN A 435 6.07 -8.24 -22.56
C ASN A 435 6.67 -7.25 -23.57
N THR A 436 6.44 -5.93 -23.41
CA THR A 436 7.03 -4.93 -24.32
C THR A 436 8.55 -4.79 -24.15
N LEU A 437 9.08 -5.11 -22.97
CA LEU A 437 10.52 -5.08 -22.70
C LEU A 437 11.26 -6.31 -23.22
N THR A 438 10.52 -7.40 -23.47
CA THR A 438 11.06 -8.59 -24.14
C THR A 438 11.10 -8.33 -25.64
N ALA A 439 12.24 -8.52 -26.26
CA ALA A 439 12.42 -8.36 -27.70
C ALA A 439 13.05 -9.63 -28.29
N VAL A 440 12.60 -9.99 -29.49
CA VAL A 440 13.16 -11.08 -30.30
C VAL A 440 13.47 -10.43 -31.67
N ASP A 441 14.71 -10.05 -31.88
CA ASP A 441 15.14 -9.30 -33.03
C ASP A 441 16.07 -10.14 -33.90
N GLN A 442 15.85 -10.12 -35.21
CA GLN A 442 16.74 -10.81 -36.14
C GLN A 442 18.10 -10.10 -36.18
N VAL A 443 19.17 -10.88 -36.07
CA VAL A 443 20.54 -10.37 -36.10
C VAL A 443 21.05 -10.35 -37.53
N THR A 444 21.66 -9.26 -37.96
CA THR A 444 22.36 -9.21 -39.25
C THR A 444 23.62 -10.06 -39.14
N LEU A 445 23.68 -11.09 -39.96
CA LEU A 445 24.79 -12.02 -39.94
C LEU A 445 26.05 -11.40 -40.60
N PRO A 446 27.24 -11.86 -40.21
CA PRO A 446 28.49 -11.50 -40.94
C PRO A 446 28.39 -11.90 -42.42
N PHE A 447 29.04 -11.15 -43.28
CA PHE A 447 28.99 -11.31 -44.73
C PHE A 447 29.41 -12.71 -45.20
N ASP A 448 30.26 -13.39 -44.44
CA ASP A 448 30.81 -14.70 -44.77
C ASP A 448 29.93 -15.88 -44.27
N MET A 449 28.75 -15.57 -43.69
CA MET A 449 27.80 -16.61 -43.22
C MET A 449 26.90 -17.06 -44.35
N PRO A 450 26.66 -18.38 -44.48
CA PRO A 450 25.70 -18.92 -45.47
C PRO A 450 24.28 -18.41 -45.22
N SER A 451 23.51 -18.23 -46.28
CA SER A 451 22.10 -17.83 -46.25
C SER A 451 21.18 -18.84 -45.55
N SER A 452 21.68 -20.06 -45.35
CA SER A 452 20.94 -21.12 -44.60
C SER A 452 21.05 -20.98 -43.07
N VAL A 453 21.67 -19.90 -42.56
CA VAL A 453 21.77 -19.62 -41.13
C VAL A 453 20.89 -18.41 -40.80
N GLU A 454 20.17 -18.48 -39.68
CA GLU A 454 19.47 -17.34 -39.10
C GLU A 454 19.91 -17.16 -37.64
N ALA A 455 20.00 -15.92 -37.21
CA ALA A 455 20.31 -15.62 -35.81
C ALA A 455 19.28 -14.63 -35.25
N TRP A 456 18.87 -14.89 -34.01
CA TRP A 456 17.87 -14.10 -33.29
C TRP A 456 18.41 -13.72 -31.94
N HIS A 457 18.44 -12.44 -31.67
CA HIS A 457 18.86 -11.88 -30.37
C HIS A 457 17.64 -11.72 -29.46
N ILE A 458 17.69 -12.35 -28.28
CA ILE A 458 16.58 -12.36 -27.33
C ILE A 458 16.98 -11.55 -26.10
N ARG A 459 16.23 -10.44 -25.87
CA ARG A 459 16.49 -9.50 -24.78
C ARG A 459 15.34 -9.54 -23.78
N GLY A 460 15.67 -9.34 -22.48
CA GLY A 460 14.72 -9.17 -21.42
C GLY A 460 14.37 -10.47 -20.71
N ALA A 461 13.08 -10.81 -20.59
CA ALA A 461 12.65 -11.99 -19.86
C ALA A 461 11.68 -12.82 -20.70
N LEU A 462 12.03 -14.09 -20.94
CA LEU A 462 11.12 -15.05 -21.55
C LEU A 462 10.25 -15.68 -20.46
N PHE A 463 8.95 -15.45 -20.57
CA PHE A 463 7.96 -15.94 -19.62
C PHE A 463 6.64 -16.22 -20.35
N PHE A 464 5.68 -16.82 -19.66
CA PHE A 464 4.39 -17.22 -20.27
C PHE A 464 3.73 -16.11 -21.10
N GLY A 465 3.89 -14.83 -20.71
CA GLY A 465 3.32 -13.68 -21.41
C GLY A 465 4.06 -13.30 -22.70
N SER A 466 5.32 -13.75 -22.89
CA SER A 466 6.13 -13.44 -24.07
C SER A 466 6.34 -14.64 -25.02
N ILE A 467 5.73 -15.77 -24.74
CA ILE A 467 5.85 -17.01 -25.52
C ILE A 467 5.47 -16.78 -27.00
N SER A 468 4.43 -15.98 -27.25
CA SER A 468 3.97 -15.68 -28.62
C SER A 468 5.08 -15.10 -29.51
N LYS A 469 6.11 -14.50 -28.93
CA LYS A 469 7.26 -13.98 -29.69
C LYS A 469 8.17 -15.11 -30.20
N LEU A 470 8.30 -16.19 -29.41
CA LEU A 470 9.00 -17.41 -29.85
C LEU A 470 8.15 -18.24 -30.82
N GLU A 471 6.83 -18.25 -30.65
CA GLU A 471 5.91 -18.99 -31.52
C GLU A 471 6.05 -18.58 -33.00
N ASN A 472 6.36 -17.33 -33.26
CA ASN A 472 6.62 -16.84 -34.62
C ASN A 472 7.83 -17.53 -35.26
N LEU A 473 8.82 -17.93 -34.44
CA LEU A 473 10.01 -18.68 -34.91
C LEU A 473 9.68 -20.16 -35.18
N THR A 474 8.65 -20.68 -34.50
CA THR A 474 8.25 -22.09 -34.57
C THR A 474 7.21 -22.39 -35.70
N ASN A 475 6.81 -21.39 -36.47
CA ASN A 475 5.80 -21.53 -37.51
C ASN A 475 6.21 -22.58 -38.56
N PRO A 476 5.47 -23.68 -38.71
CA PRO A 476 5.84 -24.74 -39.69
C PRO A 476 5.99 -24.25 -41.12
N ALA A 477 5.19 -23.26 -41.55
CA ALA A 477 5.28 -22.70 -42.90
C ALA A 477 6.66 -22.04 -43.15
N ARG A 478 7.27 -21.52 -42.09
CA ARG A 478 8.60 -20.93 -42.19
C ARG A 478 9.70 -21.99 -42.20
N LEU A 479 9.51 -23.07 -41.43
CA LEU A 479 10.51 -24.14 -41.28
C LEU A 479 10.52 -25.14 -42.45
N SER A 480 9.47 -25.18 -43.26
CA SER A 480 9.36 -26.13 -44.39
C SER A 480 9.47 -25.48 -45.76
N GLY A 481 9.68 -24.16 -45.83
CA GLY A 481 9.83 -23.42 -47.10
C GLY A 481 11.16 -23.68 -47.80
N PRO A 482 11.27 -23.36 -49.08
CA PRO A 482 12.52 -23.55 -49.81
C PRO A 482 13.65 -22.61 -49.35
N GLU A 483 13.29 -21.57 -48.62
CA GLU A 483 14.25 -20.60 -48.02
C GLU A 483 14.42 -20.83 -46.51
N ALA A 484 13.98 -21.97 -45.99
CA ALA A 484 14.07 -22.27 -44.55
C ALA A 484 15.53 -22.35 -44.11
N ALA A 485 15.84 -21.68 -43.01
CA ALA A 485 17.16 -21.73 -42.40
C ALA A 485 17.44 -23.12 -41.84
N GLN A 486 18.56 -23.72 -42.25
CA GLN A 486 18.99 -25.02 -41.73
C GLN A 486 19.52 -24.95 -40.32
N ILE A 487 20.04 -23.78 -39.91
CA ILE A 487 20.57 -23.55 -38.58
C ILE A 487 19.95 -22.27 -38.02
N VAL A 488 19.39 -22.38 -36.81
CA VAL A 488 18.83 -21.23 -36.08
C VAL A 488 19.71 -20.99 -34.84
N ILE A 489 20.24 -19.79 -34.72
CA ILE A 489 21.03 -19.36 -33.56
C ILE A 489 20.13 -18.47 -32.70
N LEU A 490 20.04 -18.80 -31.41
CA LEU A 490 19.38 -17.94 -30.41
C LEU A 490 20.46 -17.33 -29.51
N ASP A 491 20.60 -16.03 -29.59
CA ASP A 491 21.53 -15.27 -28.75
C ASP A 491 20.85 -14.86 -27.45
N PHE A 492 21.29 -15.46 -26.35
CA PHE A 492 20.76 -15.26 -25.00
C PHE A 492 21.66 -14.31 -24.15
N THR A 493 22.58 -13.58 -24.79
CA THR A 493 23.52 -12.69 -24.06
C THR A 493 22.77 -11.70 -23.16
N ASP A 494 21.66 -11.13 -23.63
CA ASP A 494 20.86 -10.15 -22.89
C ASP A 494 19.57 -10.75 -22.30
N LEU A 495 19.49 -12.09 -22.18
CA LEU A 495 18.36 -12.76 -21.55
C LEU A 495 18.52 -12.77 -20.03
N LEU A 496 17.68 -12.00 -19.34
CA LEU A 496 17.74 -11.82 -17.88
C LEU A 496 17.09 -12.98 -17.11
N ASN A 497 16.02 -13.53 -17.67
CA ASN A 497 15.23 -14.56 -16.99
C ASN A 497 14.50 -15.44 -18.02
N ILE A 498 14.27 -16.70 -17.64
CA ILE A 498 13.48 -17.65 -18.42
C ILE A 498 12.65 -18.50 -17.44
N ASP A 499 11.33 -18.56 -17.65
CA ASP A 499 10.44 -19.36 -16.81
C ASP A 499 10.20 -20.76 -17.42
N ASN A 500 9.52 -21.62 -16.66
CA ASN A 500 9.27 -23.00 -17.10
C ASN A 500 8.44 -23.07 -18.40
N SER A 501 7.47 -22.17 -18.57
CA SER A 501 6.64 -22.13 -19.78
C SER A 501 7.47 -21.83 -21.03
N ALA A 502 8.42 -20.90 -20.91
CA ALA A 502 9.35 -20.55 -21.99
C ALA A 502 10.35 -21.68 -22.26
N LEU A 503 10.80 -22.39 -21.21
CA LEU A 503 11.67 -23.57 -21.37
C LEU A 503 10.95 -24.70 -22.14
N ASP A 504 9.70 -24.98 -21.79
CA ASP A 504 8.88 -25.99 -22.50
C ASP A 504 8.73 -25.63 -23.98
N GLN A 505 8.50 -24.35 -24.29
CA GLN A 505 8.38 -23.88 -25.69
C GLN A 505 9.73 -23.96 -26.42
N LEU A 506 10.81 -23.65 -25.74
CA LEU A 506 12.16 -23.74 -26.32
C LEU A 506 12.52 -25.20 -26.63
N GLU A 507 12.15 -26.12 -25.75
CA GLU A 507 12.33 -27.57 -25.96
C GLU A 507 11.49 -28.05 -27.15
N LEU A 508 10.23 -27.60 -27.21
CA LEU A 508 9.34 -27.92 -28.36
C LEU A 508 9.92 -27.36 -29.66
N PHE A 509 10.48 -26.16 -29.63
CA PHE A 509 11.14 -25.51 -30.77
C PHE A 509 12.33 -26.36 -31.24
N ALA A 510 13.22 -26.77 -30.33
CA ALA A 510 14.38 -27.59 -30.65
C ALA A 510 13.95 -28.92 -31.29
N LYS A 511 12.93 -29.57 -30.72
CA LYS A 511 12.37 -30.84 -31.28
C LYS A 511 11.76 -30.61 -32.65
N THR A 512 11.08 -29.50 -32.86
CA THR A 512 10.45 -29.15 -34.15
C THR A 512 11.52 -28.91 -35.21
N LEU A 513 12.56 -28.11 -34.90
CA LEU A 513 13.69 -27.89 -35.82
C LEU A 513 14.33 -29.23 -36.22
N HIS A 514 14.63 -30.07 -35.24
CA HIS A 514 15.25 -31.36 -35.49
C HIS A 514 14.39 -32.26 -36.40
N ARG A 515 13.05 -32.23 -36.25
CA ARG A 515 12.10 -32.97 -37.08
C ARG A 515 12.17 -32.54 -38.57
N TYR A 516 12.44 -31.25 -38.80
CA TYR A 516 12.60 -30.73 -40.18
C TYR A 516 14.05 -30.83 -40.69
N GLY A 517 14.95 -31.46 -39.91
CA GLY A 517 16.36 -31.60 -40.27
C GLY A 517 17.19 -30.36 -40.06
N HIS A 518 16.72 -29.47 -39.21
CA HIS A 518 17.41 -28.20 -38.83
C HIS A 518 18.04 -28.33 -37.45
N GLU A 519 19.05 -27.49 -37.19
CA GLU A 519 19.79 -27.48 -35.94
C GLU A 519 19.57 -26.17 -35.15
N LEU A 520 19.49 -26.29 -33.84
CA LEU A 520 19.40 -25.15 -32.90
C LEU A 520 20.75 -24.95 -32.22
N ILE A 521 21.24 -23.72 -32.21
CA ILE A 521 22.42 -23.30 -31.43
C ILE A 521 21.95 -22.25 -30.43
N ILE A 522 22.33 -22.38 -29.17
CA ILE A 522 22.10 -21.35 -28.14
C ILE A 522 23.44 -20.76 -27.73
N ALA A 523 23.56 -19.43 -27.86
CA ALA A 523 24.77 -18.67 -27.56
C ALA A 523 24.55 -17.74 -26.38
N GLY A 524 25.55 -17.57 -25.54
CA GLY A 524 25.63 -16.51 -24.56
C GLY A 524 24.72 -16.62 -23.33
N ALA A 525 24.16 -17.79 -23.06
CA ALA A 525 23.32 -17.97 -21.88
C ALA A 525 24.16 -17.85 -20.61
N THR A 526 23.81 -16.90 -19.72
CA THR A 526 24.55 -16.61 -18.49
C THR A 526 23.62 -16.60 -17.27
N GLY A 527 24.19 -16.57 -16.09
CA GLY A 527 23.50 -16.34 -14.83
C GLY A 527 22.32 -17.26 -14.58
N TYR A 528 21.13 -16.68 -14.39
CA TYR A 528 19.90 -17.42 -14.08
C TYR A 528 19.44 -18.26 -15.29
N ALA A 529 19.47 -17.69 -16.48
CA ALA A 529 19.04 -18.39 -17.70
C ALA A 529 19.86 -19.66 -17.92
N HIS A 530 21.19 -19.58 -17.77
CA HIS A 530 22.09 -20.75 -17.88
C HIS A 530 21.71 -21.86 -16.88
N ARG A 531 21.49 -21.48 -15.60
CA ARG A 531 21.10 -22.47 -14.57
C ARG A 531 19.78 -23.16 -14.88
N GLN A 532 18.80 -22.43 -15.44
CA GLN A 532 17.51 -23.01 -15.79
C GLN A 532 17.63 -23.98 -16.98
N LEU A 533 18.38 -23.59 -18.02
CA LEU A 533 18.65 -24.47 -19.18
C LEU A 533 19.39 -25.74 -18.75
N GLN A 534 20.31 -25.62 -17.79
CA GLN A 534 21.02 -26.77 -17.22
C GLN A 534 20.06 -27.69 -16.45
N ARG A 535 19.21 -27.09 -15.59
CA ARG A 535 18.26 -27.86 -14.76
C ARG A 535 17.24 -28.66 -15.60
N CYS A 536 16.78 -28.11 -16.70
CA CYS A 536 15.83 -28.81 -17.58
C CYS A 536 16.52 -29.82 -18.52
N GLY A 537 17.85 -29.95 -18.48
CA GLY A 537 18.60 -30.88 -19.34
C GLY A 537 18.81 -30.39 -20.77
N MET A 538 18.42 -29.16 -21.06
CA MET A 538 18.51 -28.63 -22.44
C MET A 538 19.95 -28.44 -22.90
N LEU A 539 20.85 -28.02 -21.99
CA LEU A 539 22.28 -27.90 -22.31
C LEU A 539 22.91 -29.25 -22.67
N GLU A 540 22.47 -30.31 -22.00
CA GLU A 540 22.91 -31.70 -22.31
C GLU A 540 22.38 -32.15 -23.66
N THR A 541 21.13 -31.83 -23.97
CA THR A 541 20.48 -32.19 -25.25
C THR A 541 21.14 -31.46 -26.41
N LEU A 542 21.49 -30.19 -26.25
CA LEU A 542 22.16 -29.37 -27.29
C LEU A 542 23.66 -29.76 -27.45
N GLY A 543 24.28 -30.26 -26.37
CA GLY A 543 25.69 -30.63 -26.40
C GLY A 543 26.59 -29.50 -26.89
N GLU A 544 27.32 -29.74 -27.98
CA GLU A 544 28.23 -28.77 -28.60
C GLU A 544 27.52 -27.55 -29.23
N ASN A 545 26.19 -27.58 -29.35
CA ASN A 545 25.40 -26.46 -29.88
C ASN A 545 25.03 -25.46 -28.77
N ALA A 546 25.42 -25.69 -27.50
CA ALA A 546 25.31 -24.70 -26.42
C ALA A 546 26.68 -24.03 -26.25
N VAL A 547 26.79 -22.80 -26.73
CA VAL A 547 28.09 -22.11 -26.87
C VAL A 547 28.17 -20.83 -26.03
N PRO A 548 29.41 -20.40 -25.62
CA PRO A 548 29.54 -19.29 -24.69
C PRO A 548 29.21 -17.91 -25.28
N ASN A 549 29.30 -17.72 -26.59
CA ASN A 549 28.99 -16.43 -27.23
C ASN A 549 28.71 -16.59 -28.71
N MET A 550 28.37 -15.50 -29.38
CA MET A 550 28.00 -15.47 -30.80
C MET A 550 29.16 -15.84 -31.76
N GLU A 551 30.40 -15.57 -31.39
CA GLU A 551 31.57 -15.94 -32.24
C GLU A 551 31.66 -17.46 -32.33
N PHE A 552 31.54 -18.15 -31.19
CA PHE A 552 31.50 -19.61 -31.17
C PHE A 552 30.26 -20.17 -31.87
N ALA A 553 29.11 -19.45 -31.83
CA ALA A 553 27.90 -19.87 -32.54
C ALA A 553 28.11 -19.80 -34.07
N TYR A 554 28.74 -18.76 -34.57
CA TYR A 554 29.05 -18.63 -35.99
C TYR A 554 30.05 -19.71 -36.45
N ALA A 555 31.10 -19.96 -35.67
CA ALA A 555 32.06 -21.02 -35.96
C ALA A 555 31.39 -22.42 -35.98
N ARG A 556 30.51 -22.68 -35.00
CA ARG A 556 29.76 -23.93 -34.93
C ARG A 556 28.79 -24.09 -36.12
N ALA A 557 28.09 -23.01 -36.50
CA ALA A 557 27.18 -23.02 -37.65
C ALA A 557 27.94 -23.34 -38.97
N LYS A 558 29.11 -22.70 -39.15
CA LYS A 558 29.97 -22.99 -40.33
C LYS A 558 30.43 -24.45 -40.34
N PHE A 559 30.86 -24.98 -39.20
CA PHE A 559 31.26 -26.38 -39.06
C PHE A 559 30.12 -27.35 -39.46
N LEU A 560 28.90 -27.09 -39.01
CA LEU A 560 27.75 -27.93 -39.29
C LEU A 560 27.38 -27.94 -40.78
N ILE A 561 27.64 -26.85 -41.52
CA ILE A 561 27.33 -26.71 -42.94
C ILE A 561 28.47 -27.26 -43.81
N THR A 562 29.73 -26.89 -43.53
CA THR A 562 30.90 -27.12 -44.40
C THR A 562 31.70 -28.36 -44.02
N GLY A 563 31.57 -28.86 -42.79
CA GLY A 563 32.42 -29.93 -42.26
C GLY A 563 33.85 -29.47 -41.95
N GLN A 564 34.16 -28.17 -42.08
CA GLN A 564 35.50 -27.60 -41.82
C GLN A 564 35.54 -27.03 -40.41
N ASN A 565 36.53 -27.45 -39.65
CA ASN A 565 36.66 -27.07 -38.24
C ASN A 565 37.43 -25.74 -38.13
N THR A 566 36.73 -24.60 -38.23
CA THR A 566 37.26 -23.25 -38.14
C THR A 566 37.63 -22.86 -36.69
N LEU A 567 37.30 -23.69 -35.68
CA LEU A 567 37.63 -23.41 -34.29
C LEU A 567 39.15 -23.48 -34.00
N GLN A 568 39.88 -24.31 -34.74
CA GLN A 568 41.35 -24.40 -34.58
C GLN A 568 42.07 -23.13 -35.10
N GLU A 569 41.51 -22.48 -36.10
CA GLU A 569 42.09 -21.22 -36.66
C GLU A 569 41.85 -20.03 -35.69
N ALA A 570 40.66 -19.97 -35.06
CA ALA A 570 40.32 -18.90 -34.10
C ALA A 570 41.19 -18.95 -32.82
N GLN A 571 41.51 -20.16 -32.35
CA GLN A 571 42.37 -20.34 -31.18
C GLN A 571 43.85 -19.99 -31.46
N SER A 572 44.32 -20.13 -32.67
CA SER A 572 45.69 -19.76 -33.04
C SER A 572 45.90 -18.25 -33.16
N VAL A 573 44.83 -17.48 -33.43
CA VAL A 573 44.86 -16.01 -33.53
C VAL A 573 44.78 -15.37 -32.11
N ALA A 574 44.18 -16.04 -31.13
CA ALA A 574 44.05 -15.53 -29.76
C ALA A 574 45.33 -15.72 -28.93
N THR A 575 46.38 -16.33 -29.47
CA THR A 575 47.66 -16.59 -28.78
C THR A 575 48.78 -15.64 -29.23
N PHE A 576 48.49 -14.57 -29.96
CA PHE A 576 49.46 -13.54 -30.36
C PHE A 576 49.22 -12.20 -29.69
#